data_29613af937b9f56cb678806e0d8a45b9
#
_entry.id   29613af937b9f56cb678806e0d8a45b9
#
_cell.length_a   1.000
_cell.length_b   1.000
_cell.length_c   1.000
_cell.angle_alpha   90.00
_cell.angle_beta   90.00
_cell.angle_gamma   90.00
#
_symmetry.space_group_name_H-M   'P 1'
#
loop_
_entity.id
_entity.type
_entity.pdbx_description
1 polymer ?
#
loop_
_entity_poly.entity_id
_entity_poly.type
_entity_poly.pdbx_seq_one_letter_code
_entity_poly.pdbx_strand_id
1 'polypeptide(L)'
;MACCIGLMLFASCKKDTQPTINVNSNPGYISQGSEVFTGDQLLVGFNVTGESLIQIMMIAEQNGAALFTYSENLDNVASYSFSKTFTLDATGTVTIRGTVTDAKGKTATKSFDIHMNEKPNAKFVGHYEGNILFSGTANLNVSGMDPMSETLENEPFPAVVDIVPGESIIEVQATLTINGQENTVKGTVEGDKVVFEAVNDTFTYTYDYQGFSIDIPLDMTYAITGLLNGDQLGIDGTCRGNGEISLLIYTGTVDMEGTLGGSLNKTR
;
A
#
# COMPACT_ATOMS: atom_id res chain seq x y z
N MET A 1 -18.52 25.28 -89.04
CA MET A 1 -18.54 24.05 -88.24
C MET A 1 -17.59 24.28 -87.10
N ALA A 2 -18.10 24.76 -85.95
CA ALA A 2 -17.31 25.12 -84.77
C ALA A 2 -17.48 24.03 -83.72
N CYS A 3 -16.42 23.31 -83.48
CA CYS A 3 -16.35 22.23 -82.47
C CYS A 3 -16.05 22.84 -81.06
N CYS A 4 -17.06 22.97 -80.18
CA CYS A 4 -16.88 23.31 -78.81
C CYS A 4 -16.40 22.09 -78.02
N ILE A 5 -15.14 22.07 -77.65
CA ILE A 5 -14.55 21.09 -76.73
C ILE A 5 -14.92 21.56 -75.29
N GLY A 6 -15.94 20.90 -74.74
CA GLY A 6 -16.31 21.10 -73.32
C GLY A 6 -15.27 20.45 -72.38
N LEU A 7 -14.49 21.28 -71.63
CA LEU A 7 -13.60 20.85 -70.62
C LEU A 7 -14.42 20.45 -69.37
N MET A 8 -14.64 19.15 -69.15
CA MET A 8 -15.23 18.66 -67.89
C MET A 8 -14.17 18.68 -66.82
N LEU A 9 -14.22 19.71 -65.97
CA LEU A 9 -13.52 19.75 -64.69
C LEU A 9 -14.15 18.73 -63.74
N PHE A 10 -13.56 17.56 -63.63
CA PHE A 10 -13.86 16.65 -62.53
C PHE A 10 -13.33 17.29 -61.22
N ALA A 11 -14.15 18.05 -60.54
CA ALA A 11 -13.93 18.40 -59.15
C ALA A 11 -13.99 17.08 -58.35
N SER A 12 -12.83 16.49 -58.10
CA SER A 12 -12.70 15.41 -57.12
C SER A 12 -13.09 16.00 -55.76
N CYS A 13 -14.34 15.80 -55.34
CA CYS A 13 -14.74 16.04 -53.98
C CYS A 13 -13.91 15.10 -53.09
N LYS A 14 -12.78 15.58 -52.58
CA LYS A 14 -12.06 14.89 -51.50
C LYS A 14 -13.06 14.72 -50.37
N LYS A 15 -13.44 13.48 -50.10
CA LYS A 15 -14.34 13.14 -49.01
C LYS A 15 -13.69 13.67 -47.73
N ASP A 16 -14.32 14.64 -47.14
CA ASP A 16 -13.83 15.34 -45.96
C ASP A 16 -13.90 14.37 -44.75
N THR A 17 -12.83 13.63 -44.54
CA THR A 17 -12.75 12.54 -43.56
C THR A 17 -12.57 13.10 -42.13
N GLN A 18 -13.34 12.59 -41.19
CA GLN A 18 -13.16 12.89 -39.78
C GLN A 18 -11.91 12.20 -39.23
N PRO A 19 -11.20 12.77 -38.26
CA PRO A 19 -10.15 12.07 -37.58
C PRO A 19 -10.70 10.81 -36.86
N THR A 20 -9.84 9.85 -36.58
CA THR A 20 -10.19 8.65 -35.79
C THR A 20 -9.25 8.55 -34.58
N ILE A 21 -9.76 7.94 -33.52
CA ILE A 21 -9.01 7.69 -32.31
C ILE A 21 -9.34 6.30 -31.76
N ASN A 22 -8.33 5.51 -31.46
CA ASN A 22 -8.45 4.19 -30.88
C ASN A 22 -7.57 4.10 -29.63
N VAL A 23 -8.05 3.37 -28.59
CA VAL A 23 -7.25 3.07 -27.41
C VAL A 23 -6.12 2.13 -27.80
N ASN A 24 -4.91 2.41 -27.33
CA ASN A 24 -3.79 1.49 -27.43
C ASN A 24 -3.90 0.47 -26.27
N SER A 25 -4.20 -0.80 -26.63
CA SER A 25 -4.34 -1.90 -25.68
C SER A 25 -3.16 -2.89 -25.71
N ASN A 26 -2.00 -2.46 -26.22
CA ASN A 26 -0.79 -3.28 -26.15
C ASN A 26 -0.38 -3.55 -24.69
N PRO A 27 0.37 -4.61 -24.41
CA PRO A 27 0.87 -4.89 -23.06
C PRO A 27 1.58 -3.67 -22.46
N GLY A 28 1.25 -3.38 -21.20
CA GLY A 28 1.75 -2.23 -20.45
C GLY A 28 0.85 -0.99 -20.48
N TYR A 29 -0.13 -0.92 -21.40
CA TYR A 29 -1.14 0.15 -21.40
C TYR A 29 -2.37 -0.27 -20.61
N ILE A 30 -2.94 0.67 -19.85
CA ILE A 30 -4.25 0.48 -19.22
C ILE A 30 -5.36 0.60 -20.28
N SER A 31 -6.43 -0.16 -20.10
CA SER A 31 -7.55 -0.25 -21.03
C SER A 31 -8.88 -0.40 -20.29
N GLN A 32 -9.98 -0.56 -21.03
CA GLN A 32 -11.31 -0.76 -20.47
C GLN A 32 -11.33 -1.86 -19.40
N GLY A 33 -11.81 -1.54 -18.22
CA GLY A 33 -11.97 -2.46 -17.09
C GLY A 33 -10.66 -2.82 -16.38
N SER A 34 -9.54 -2.12 -16.64
CA SER A 34 -8.31 -2.31 -15.86
C SER A 34 -8.56 -2.00 -14.41
N GLU A 35 -8.10 -2.88 -13.53
CA GLU A 35 -8.02 -2.65 -12.08
C GLU A 35 -6.62 -2.19 -11.73
N VAL A 36 -6.54 -1.05 -11.07
CA VAL A 36 -5.29 -0.38 -10.70
C VAL A 36 -5.42 0.18 -9.29
N PHE A 37 -4.29 0.55 -8.68
CA PHE A 37 -4.31 1.09 -7.32
C PHE A 37 -3.96 2.59 -7.30
N THR A 38 -4.44 3.28 -6.28
CA THR A 38 -4.07 4.68 -6.00
C THR A 38 -2.56 4.86 -5.95
N GLY A 39 -2.08 5.93 -6.60
CA GLY A 39 -0.64 6.23 -6.67
C GLY A 39 0.16 5.37 -7.65
N ASP A 40 -0.44 4.38 -8.33
CA ASP A 40 0.26 3.63 -9.37
C ASP A 40 0.55 4.50 -10.59
N GLN A 41 1.63 4.19 -11.30
CA GLN A 41 1.93 4.79 -12.58
C GLN A 41 1.05 4.18 -13.66
N LEU A 42 0.16 5.00 -14.22
CA LEU A 42 -0.80 4.61 -15.25
C LEU A 42 -0.27 5.01 -16.62
N LEU A 43 -0.05 4.07 -17.51
CA LEU A 43 0.34 4.34 -18.89
C LEU A 43 -0.89 4.24 -19.80
N VAL A 44 -1.30 5.37 -20.37
CA VAL A 44 -2.40 5.47 -21.33
C VAL A 44 -1.87 5.73 -22.73
N GLY A 45 -2.47 5.12 -23.72
CA GLY A 45 -2.13 5.36 -25.12
C GLY A 45 -3.34 5.48 -26.02
N PHE A 46 -3.22 6.31 -27.06
CA PHE A 46 -4.18 6.43 -28.14
C PHE A 46 -3.48 6.42 -29.51
N ASN A 47 -4.01 5.67 -30.45
CA ASN A 47 -3.58 5.72 -31.84
C ASN A 47 -4.59 6.58 -32.62
N VAL A 48 -4.11 7.66 -33.23
CA VAL A 48 -4.96 8.61 -33.94
C VAL A 48 -4.56 8.72 -35.41
N THR A 49 -5.54 8.88 -36.29
CA THR A 49 -5.30 9.11 -37.72
C THR A 49 -6.26 10.19 -38.25
N GLY A 50 -5.82 10.95 -39.27
CA GLY A 50 -6.60 12.02 -39.88
C GLY A 50 -5.80 12.70 -41.00
N GLU A 51 -6.41 13.66 -41.72
CA GLU A 51 -5.72 14.37 -42.80
C GLU A 51 -4.62 15.32 -42.31
N SER A 52 -4.85 15.99 -41.18
CA SER A 52 -3.96 17.04 -40.65
C SER A 52 -4.27 17.23 -39.15
N LEU A 53 -3.76 16.38 -38.34
CA LEU A 53 -3.98 16.41 -36.87
C LEU A 53 -3.15 17.54 -36.25
N ILE A 54 -3.78 18.38 -35.42
CA ILE A 54 -3.12 19.53 -34.78
C ILE A 54 -3.06 19.45 -33.26
N GLN A 55 -3.91 18.63 -32.64
CA GLN A 55 -3.92 18.52 -31.17
C GLN A 55 -4.50 17.16 -30.75
N ILE A 56 -3.93 16.62 -29.67
CA ILE A 56 -4.55 15.56 -28.88
C ILE A 56 -4.66 16.03 -27.43
N MET A 57 -5.80 15.77 -26.79
CA MET A 57 -6.06 16.02 -25.40
C MET A 57 -6.50 14.75 -24.70
N MET A 58 -5.98 14.51 -23.50
CA MET A 58 -6.40 13.43 -22.62
C MET A 58 -6.91 14.01 -21.29
N ILE A 59 -8.03 13.48 -20.82
CA ILE A 59 -8.62 13.81 -19.52
C ILE A 59 -8.90 12.51 -18.79
N ALA A 60 -8.50 12.44 -17.51
CA ALA A 60 -9.01 11.48 -16.55
C ALA A 60 -10.04 12.19 -15.67
N GLU A 61 -11.26 11.68 -15.60
CA GLU A 61 -12.36 12.32 -14.88
C GLU A 61 -13.12 11.32 -14.00
N GLN A 62 -13.66 11.83 -12.90
CA GLN A 62 -14.53 11.08 -12.00
C GLN A 62 -15.73 11.95 -11.65
N ASN A 63 -16.95 11.42 -11.79
CA ASN A 63 -18.21 12.14 -11.52
C ASN A 63 -18.29 13.50 -12.23
N GLY A 64 -17.68 13.61 -13.43
CA GLY A 64 -17.66 14.84 -14.23
C GLY A 64 -16.59 15.86 -13.81
N ALA A 65 -15.82 15.61 -12.76
CA ALA A 65 -14.67 16.42 -12.36
C ALA A 65 -13.38 15.88 -12.96
N ALA A 66 -12.57 16.74 -13.57
CA ALA A 66 -11.26 16.36 -14.10
C ALA A 66 -10.27 16.17 -12.95
N LEU A 67 -9.68 14.98 -12.88
CA LEU A 67 -8.60 14.61 -11.96
C LEU A 67 -7.23 14.91 -12.59
N PHE A 68 -7.13 14.73 -13.90
CA PHE A 68 -5.91 14.95 -14.67
C PHE A 68 -6.26 15.40 -16.07
N THR A 69 -5.52 16.39 -16.60
CA THR A 69 -5.67 16.86 -17.97
C THR A 69 -4.30 17.05 -18.60
N TYR A 70 -4.14 16.57 -19.82
CA TYR A 70 -2.93 16.76 -20.62
C TYR A 70 -3.28 17.02 -22.06
N SER A 71 -2.58 17.92 -22.71
CA SER A 71 -2.73 18.20 -24.14
C SER A 71 -1.38 18.33 -24.81
N GLU A 72 -1.32 17.92 -26.08
CA GLU A 72 -0.14 17.99 -26.92
C GLU A 72 -0.52 18.52 -28.28
N ASN A 73 0.25 19.49 -28.79
CA ASN A 73 0.10 20.02 -30.15
C ASN A 73 0.83 19.09 -31.13
N LEU A 74 0.17 18.85 -32.25
CA LEU A 74 0.66 18.00 -33.34
C LEU A 74 0.93 18.88 -34.58
N ASP A 75 2.00 18.60 -35.29
CA ASP A 75 2.47 19.41 -36.44
C ASP A 75 1.81 18.97 -37.75
N ASN A 76 0.47 19.02 -37.82
CA ASN A 76 -0.32 18.65 -39.01
C ASN A 76 0.00 17.22 -39.53
N VAL A 77 0.16 16.27 -38.63
CA VAL A 77 0.49 14.87 -39.00
C VAL A 77 -0.76 14.09 -39.42
N ALA A 78 -0.55 13.08 -40.27
CA ALA A 78 -1.62 12.19 -40.72
C ALA A 78 -1.93 11.07 -39.72
N SER A 79 -0.97 10.72 -38.88
CA SER A 79 -1.11 9.72 -37.81
C SER A 79 -0.20 10.04 -36.63
N TYR A 80 -0.62 9.67 -35.44
CA TYR A 80 0.16 9.86 -34.22
C TYR A 80 -0.13 8.78 -33.21
N SER A 81 0.90 8.27 -32.54
CA SER A 81 0.77 7.36 -31.40
C SER A 81 1.03 8.14 -30.13
N PHE A 82 -0.03 8.53 -29.43
CA PHE A 82 0.03 9.22 -28.16
C PHE A 82 0.31 8.25 -27.02
N SER A 83 1.13 8.66 -26.07
CA SER A 83 1.43 7.90 -24.86
C SER A 83 1.70 8.86 -23.70
N LYS A 84 1.06 8.62 -22.56
CA LYS A 84 1.23 9.45 -21.36
C LYS A 84 1.22 8.59 -20.10
N THR A 85 2.24 8.79 -19.25
CA THR A 85 2.29 8.24 -17.90
C THR A 85 1.87 9.31 -16.90
N PHE A 86 1.03 8.95 -15.94
CA PHE A 86 0.55 9.83 -14.87
C PHE A 86 0.12 8.99 -13.66
N THR A 87 -0.15 9.63 -12.53
CA THR A 87 -0.68 8.99 -11.32
C THR A 87 -2.00 9.65 -10.93
N LEU A 88 -2.86 8.89 -10.25
CA LEU A 88 -4.11 9.42 -9.67
C LEU A 88 -4.19 9.01 -8.20
N ASP A 89 -4.69 9.93 -7.39
CA ASP A 89 -5.00 9.69 -5.99
C ASP A 89 -6.54 9.75 -5.81
N ALA A 90 -7.21 8.73 -6.37
CA ALA A 90 -8.66 8.61 -6.35
C ALA A 90 -9.03 7.13 -6.26
N THR A 91 -10.22 6.82 -5.73
CA THR A 91 -10.79 5.47 -5.67
C THR A 91 -12.11 5.39 -6.43
N GLY A 92 -12.48 4.21 -6.90
CA GLY A 92 -13.69 3.98 -7.68
C GLY A 92 -13.48 4.08 -9.18
N THR A 93 -14.56 4.28 -9.93
CA THR A 93 -14.50 4.33 -11.40
C THR A 93 -14.00 5.68 -11.91
N VAL A 94 -12.96 5.64 -12.72
CA VAL A 94 -12.39 6.81 -13.42
C VAL A 94 -12.52 6.60 -14.93
N THR A 95 -13.06 7.59 -15.62
CA THR A 95 -13.17 7.59 -17.09
C THR A 95 -11.95 8.29 -17.68
N ILE A 96 -11.24 7.59 -18.57
CA ILE A 96 -10.15 8.14 -19.37
C ILE A 96 -10.71 8.50 -20.74
N ARG A 97 -10.56 9.76 -21.15
CA ARG A 97 -11.06 10.26 -22.41
C ARG A 97 -9.95 10.91 -23.24
N GLY A 98 -9.76 10.43 -24.45
CA GLY A 98 -8.90 11.03 -25.47
C GLY A 98 -9.73 11.79 -26.50
N THR A 99 -9.31 12.99 -26.88
CA THR A 99 -9.90 13.79 -27.96
C THR A 99 -8.81 14.26 -28.89
N VAL A 100 -8.96 14.01 -30.19
CA VAL A 100 -8.07 14.49 -31.24
C VAL A 100 -8.78 15.53 -32.10
N THR A 101 -8.06 16.58 -32.49
CA THR A 101 -8.57 17.68 -33.32
C THR A 101 -7.71 17.81 -34.59
N ASP A 102 -8.36 18.00 -35.75
CA ASP A 102 -7.69 18.29 -37.03
C ASP A 102 -7.62 19.81 -37.32
N ALA A 103 -6.87 20.19 -38.33
CA ALA A 103 -6.69 21.59 -38.75
C ALA A 103 -7.99 22.28 -39.23
N LYS A 104 -9.04 21.52 -39.50
CA LYS A 104 -10.37 22.03 -39.87
C LYS A 104 -11.29 22.16 -38.65
N GLY A 105 -10.78 21.86 -37.43
CA GLY A 105 -11.55 21.92 -36.19
C GLY A 105 -12.45 20.70 -35.95
N LYS A 106 -12.35 19.62 -36.79
CA LYS A 106 -13.10 18.41 -36.51
C LYS A 106 -12.43 17.63 -35.39
N THR A 107 -13.26 16.97 -34.61
CA THR A 107 -12.81 16.20 -33.45
C THR A 107 -13.29 14.76 -33.52
N ALA A 108 -12.48 13.86 -32.95
CA ALA A 108 -12.91 12.51 -32.60
C ALA A 108 -12.55 12.25 -31.13
N THR A 109 -13.43 11.55 -30.44
CA THR A 109 -13.26 11.26 -29.00
C THR A 109 -13.41 9.75 -28.76
N LYS A 110 -12.62 9.22 -27.88
CA LYS A 110 -12.72 7.85 -27.38
C LYS A 110 -12.51 7.85 -25.86
N SER A 111 -13.36 7.10 -25.16
CA SER A 111 -13.24 6.94 -23.72
C SER A 111 -13.29 5.48 -23.30
N PHE A 112 -12.76 5.20 -22.13
CA PHE A 112 -12.87 3.91 -21.45
C PHE A 112 -12.78 4.13 -19.93
N ASP A 113 -13.32 3.18 -19.18
CA ASP A 113 -13.33 3.22 -17.72
C ASP A 113 -12.28 2.27 -17.15
N ILE A 114 -11.66 2.72 -16.06
CA ILE A 114 -10.78 1.93 -15.20
C ILE A 114 -11.34 1.92 -13.78
N HIS A 115 -10.97 0.91 -12.99
CA HIS A 115 -11.35 0.84 -11.60
C HIS A 115 -10.11 1.06 -10.70
N MET A 116 -10.15 2.15 -9.94
CA MET A 116 -9.09 2.55 -9.01
C MET A 116 -9.40 1.98 -7.62
N ASN A 117 -8.53 1.15 -7.10
CA ASN A 117 -8.63 0.55 -5.77
C ASN A 117 -7.67 1.23 -4.80
N GLU A 118 -8.02 1.24 -3.53
CA GLU A 118 -7.06 1.57 -2.47
C GLU A 118 -6.10 0.39 -2.28
N LYS A 119 -4.81 0.68 -2.03
CA LYS A 119 -3.84 -0.38 -1.73
C LYS A 119 -4.21 -1.09 -0.43
N PRO A 120 -4.21 -2.43 -0.37
CA PRO A 120 -4.61 -3.18 0.82
C PRO A 120 -3.86 -2.78 2.09
N ASN A 121 -2.58 -2.39 1.98
CA ASN A 121 -1.76 -1.95 3.09
C ASN A 121 -2.02 -0.50 3.54
N ALA A 122 -2.62 0.35 2.70
CA ALA A 122 -2.81 1.78 3.00
C ALA A 122 -3.63 2.03 4.26
N LYS A 123 -4.66 1.20 4.52
CA LYS A 123 -5.51 1.33 5.71
C LYS A 123 -4.77 1.12 7.03
N PHE A 124 -3.69 0.33 7.03
CA PHE A 124 -2.86 0.09 8.22
C PHE A 124 -1.87 1.21 8.51
N VAL A 125 -1.55 2.04 7.51
CA VAL A 125 -0.57 3.12 7.65
C VAL A 125 -1.01 4.11 8.70
N GLY A 126 -0.14 4.40 9.65
CA GLY A 126 -0.40 5.36 10.72
C GLY A 126 0.42 5.11 11.98
N HIS A 127 0.17 5.95 12.94
CA HIS A 127 0.75 5.91 14.27
C HIS A 127 -0.32 5.42 15.26
N TYR A 128 -0.01 4.37 16.02
CA TYR A 128 -0.92 3.72 16.95
C TYR A 128 -0.30 3.71 18.35
N GLU A 129 -1.08 4.07 19.36
CA GLU A 129 -0.63 4.10 20.76
C GLU A 129 -1.61 3.37 21.68
N GLY A 130 -1.09 2.75 22.74
CA GLY A 130 -1.89 2.06 23.74
C GLY A 130 -1.07 1.16 24.64
N ASN A 131 -1.72 0.11 25.15
CA ASN A 131 -1.07 -0.90 25.94
C ASN A 131 -1.23 -2.28 25.29
N ILE A 132 -0.16 -3.05 25.27
CA ILE A 132 -0.17 -4.49 25.03
C ILE A 132 -0.21 -5.17 26.40
N LEU A 133 -1.12 -6.12 26.54
CA LEU A 133 -1.30 -6.89 27.77
C LEU A 133 -0.58 -8.23 27.62
N PHE A 134 0.26 -8.56 28.57
CA PHE A 134 0.88 -9.88 28.65
C PHE A 134 0.20 -10.74 29.71
N SER A 135 -0.05 -12.00 29.35
CA SER A 135 -0.51 -13.03 30.29
C SER A 135 0.31 -14.31 30.07
N GLY A 136 0.92 -14.83 31.10
CA GLY A 136 1.80 -16.00 30.95
C GLY A 136 2.42 -16.50 32.25
N THR A 137 3.45 -17.31 32.13
CA THR A 137 4.21 -17.85 33.26
C THR A 137 5.70 -17.59 33.08
N ALA A 138 6.35 -17.28 34.19
CA ALA A 138 7.80 -17.26 34.31
C ALA A 138 8.23 -18.40 35.24
N ASN A 139 9.06 -19.32 34.73
CA ASN A 139 9.58 -20.47 35.50
C ASN A 139 11.06 -20.27 35.80
N LEU A 140 11.40 -20.23 37.06
CA LEU A 140 12.77 -20.05 37.56
C LEU A 140 13.30 -21.39 38.08
N ASN A 141 14.45 -21.81 37.54
CA ASN A 141 15.17 -23.01 37.95
C ASN A 141 16.56 -22.59 38.42
N VAL A 142 16.75 -22.49 39.74
CA VAL A 142 18.01 -22.09 40.34
C VAL A 142 18.65 -23.28 41.02
N SER A 143 19.95 -23.51 40.77
CA SER A 143 20.69 -24.62 41.36
C SER A 143 20.66 -24.58 42.88
N GLY A 144 20.21 -25.69 43.50
CA GLY A 144 20.10 -25.82 44.94
C GLY A 144 18.83 -25.23 45.57
N MET A 145 17.88 -24.79 44.78
CA MET A 145 16.54 -24.34 45.18
C MET A 145 15.45 -25.18 44.50
N ASP A 146 14.28 -25.22 45.13
CA ASP A 146 13.11 -25.80 44.46
C ASP A 146 12.69 -24.91 43.25
N PRO A 147 12.22 -25.49 42.15
CA PRO A 147 11.70 -24.71 41.02
C PRO A 147 10.58 -23.77 41.47
N MET A 148 10.61 -22.57 40.99
CA MET A 148 9.60 -21.53 41.27
C MET A 148 8.88 -21.16 39.98
N SER A 149 7.58 -20.84 40.09
CA SER A 149 6.77 -20.40 38.97
C SER A 149 5.94 -19.20 39.39
N GLU A 150 5.95 -18.17 38.56
CA GLU A 150 5.13 -16.98 38.74
C GLU A 150 4.14 -16.88 37.55
N THR A 151 2.88 -16.58 37.85
CA THR A 151 1.87 -16.34 36.85
C THR A 151 1.63 -14.83 36.75
N LEU A 152 1.73 -14.31 35.54
CA LEU A 152 1.48 -12.92 35.21
C LEU A 152 0.14 -12.84 34.48
N GLU A 153 -0.75 -11.93 34.89
CA GLU A 153 -2.09 -11.80 34.30
C GLU A 153 -2.35 -10.35 33.88
N ASN A 154 -2.52 -10.15 32.56
CA ASN A 154 -2.86 -8.85 31.98
C ASN A 154 -1.90 -7.72 32.37
N GLU A 155 -0.62 -8.02 32.46
CA GLU A 155 0.41 -7.01 32.74
C GLU A 155 0.51 -6.03 31.58
N PRO A 156 0.28 -4.71 31.82
CA PRO A 156 0.24 -3.73 30.74
C PRO A 156 1.65 -3.22 30.41
N PHE A 157 2.00 -3.25 29.13
CA PHE A 157 3.19 -2.63 28.56
C PHE A 157 2.79 -1.49 27.63
N PRO A 158 3.23 -0.25 27.86
CA PRO A 158 3.04 0.84 26.92
C PRO A 158 3.63 0.47 25.56
N ALA A 159 2.86 0.65 24.51
CA ALA A 159 3.25 0.31 23.15
C ALA A 159 2.91 1.41 22.17
N VAL A 160 3.84 1.65 21.26
CA VAL A 160 3.66 2.50 20.08
C VAL A 160 3.99 1.68 18.84
N VAL A 161 3.15 1.80 17.81
CA VAL A 161 3.36 1.11 16.53
C VAL A 161 3.22 2.13 15.41
N ASP A 162 4.33 2.40 14.73
CA ASP A 162 4.36 3.21 13.51
C ASP A 162 4.38 2.31 12.30
N ILE A 163 3.32 2.36 11.48
CA ILE A 163 3.19 1.54 10.27
C ILE A 163 3.32 2.41 9.03
N VAL A 164 4.22 2.03 8.14
CA VAL A 164 4.43 2.64 6.82
C VAL A 164 4.25 1.58 5.72
N PRO A 165 3.98 1.98 4.46
CA PRO A 165 3.91 1.03 3.34
C PRO A 165 5.23 0.27 3.18
N GLY A 166 5.15 -1.03 2.87
CA GLY A 166 6.28 -1.86 2.48
C GLY A 166 6.60 -1.78 0.99
N GLU A 167 7.39 -2.74 0.50
CA GLU A 167 7.84 -2.79 -0.90
C GLU A 167 6.73 -3.20 -1.87
N SER A 168 5.71 -3.93 -1.40
CA SER A 168 4.56 -4.34 -2.19
C SER A 168 3.24 -3.81 -1.60
N ILE A 169 2.15 -3.92 -2.37
CA ILE A 169 0.82 -3.44 -1.96
C ILE A 169 0.20 -4.20 -0.78
N ILE A 170 0.76 -5.35 -0.43
CA ILE A 170 0.33 -6.17 0.71
C ILE A 170 1.36 -6.19 1.84
N GLU A 171 2.47 -5.47 1.70
CA GLU A 171 3.50 -5.40 2.74
C GLU A 171 3.42 -4.07 3.49
N VAL A 172 3.73 -4.15 4.77
CA VAL A 172 3.97 -2.99 5.63
C VAL A 172 5.33 -3.14 6.33
N GLN A 173 5.91 -2.02 6.70
CA GLN A 173 7.01 -1.98 7.66
C GLN A 173 6.49 -1.32 8.93
N ALA A 174 6.69 -1.96 10.07
CA ALA A 174 6.28 -1.44 11.35
C ALA A 174 7.49 -1.20 12.25
N THR A 175 7.50 -0.05 12.92
CA THR A 175 8.38 0.20 14.06
C THR A 175 7.55 0.00 15.32
N LEU A 176 7.89 -1.02 16.11
CA LEU A 176 7.23 -1.36 17.34
C LEU A 176 8.09 -0.87 18.51
N THR A 177 7.56 0.02 19.33
CA THR A 177 8.18 0.44 20.59
C THR A 177 7.38 -0.15 21.73
N ILE A 178 7.94 -1.14 22.42
CA ILE A 178 7.31 -1.80 23.57
C ILE A 178 8.19 -1.57 24.79
N ASN A 179 7.63 -1.00 25.85
CA ASN A 179 8.36 -0.64 27.07
C ASN A 179 9.66 0.15 26.80
N GLY A 180 9.65 1.03 25.78
CA GLY A 180 10.79 1.87 25.38
C GLY A 180 11.85 1.16 24.52
N GLN A 181 11.69 -0.11 24.20
CA GLN A 181 12.53 -0.84 23.25
C GLN A 181 11.92 -0.76 21.84
N GLU A 182 12.74 -0.41 20.85
CA GLU A 182 12.32 -0.20 19.48
C GLU A 182 12.79 -1.33 18.56
N ASN A 183 11.86 -1.92 17.81
CA ASN A 183 12.10 -2.97 16.82
C ASN A 183 11.43 -2.63 15.50
N THR A 184 12.14 -2.80 14.40
CA THR A 184 11.56 -2.65 13.06
C THR A 184 11.33 -4.02 12.43
N VAL A 185 10.10 -4.26 11.98
CA VAL A 185 9.66 -5.54 11.43
C VAL A 185 8.86 -5.36 10.15
N LYS A 186 8.86 -6.37 9.30
CA LYS A 186 7.95 -6.44 8.15
C LYS A 186 6.66 -7.13 8.55
N GLY A 187 5.57 -6.77 7.88
CA GLY A 187 4.28 -7.40 8.04
C GLY A 187 3.61 -7.64 6.69
N THR A 188 2.82 -8.70 6.61
CA THR A 188 2.00 -9.04 5.43
C THR A 188 0.54 -8.83 5.74
N VAL A 189 -0.17 -8.12 4.85
CA VAL A 189 -1.59 -7.77 4.99
C VAL A 189 -2.47 -8.80 4.29
N GLU A 190 -3.47 -9.30 5.01
CA GLU A 190 -4.50 -10.21 4.53
C GLU A 190 -5.88 -9.70 4.97
N GLY A 191 -6.59 -8.99 4.10
CA GLY A 191 -7.85 -8.34 4.48
C GLY A 191 -7.61 -7.29 5.58
N ASP A 192 -8.29 -7.41 6.71
CA ASP A 192 -8.16 -6.51 7.87
C ASP A 192 -7.11 -6.97 8.88
N LYS A 193 -6.33 -8.00 8.53
CA LYS A 193 -5.28 -8.57 9.36
C LYS A 193 -3.90 -8.22 8.80
N VAL A 194 -2.96 -7.92 9.68
CA VAL A 194 -1.52 -7.86 9.40
C VAL A 194 -0.81 -8.91 10.24
N VAL A 195 0.05 -9.69 9.62
CA VAL A 195 0.92 -10.68 10.28
C VAL A 195 2.34 -10.14 10.22
N PHE A 196 2.92 -9.86 11.37
CA PHE A 196 4.31 -9.39 11.46
C PHE A 196 5.28 -10.57 11.48
N GLU A 197 6.48 -10.36 10.94
CA GLU A 197 7.59 -11.28 11.12
C GLU A 197 7.93 -11.41 12.62
N ALA A 198 8.52 -12.53 13.01
CA ALA A 198 8.89 -12.74 14.41
C ALA A 198 9.90 -11.68 14.88
N VAL A 199 9.59 -11.07 15.99
CA VAL A 199 10.46 -10.08 16.66
C VAL A 199 11.32 -10.79 17.69
N ASN A 200 12.63 -10.56 17.64
CA ASN A 200 13.54 -10.99 18.66
C ASN A 200 14.07 -9.77 19.41
N ASP A 201 13.98 -9.79 20.72
CA ASP A 201 14.37 -8.67 21.59
C ASP A 201 14.92 -9.18 22.91
N THR A 202 15.58 -8.31 23.67
CA THR A 202 16.02 -8.59 25.02
C THR A 202 15.15 -7.82 26.01
N PHE A 203 14.47 -8.54 26.87
CA PHE A 203 13.62 -7.97 27.92
C PHE A 203 14.26 -8.20 29.28
N THR A 204 14.26 -7.22 30.19
CA THR A 204 14.70 -7.40 31.56
C THR A 204 13.51 -7.76 32.43
N TYR A 205 13.50 -8.97 32.95
CA TYR A 205 12.53 -9.44 33.93
C TYR A 205 13.12 -9.21 35.32
N THR A 206 12.41 -8.45 36.20
CA THR A 206 12.82 -8.20 37.57
C THR A 206 12.06 -9.15 38.47
N TYR A 207 12.78 -10.02 39.14
CA TYR A 207 12.25 -10.96 40.13
C TYR A 207 12.59 -10.52 41.55
N ASP A 208 11.55 -10.40 42.38
CA ASP A 208 11.71 -10.04 43.79
C ASP A 208 11.77 -11.27 44.70
N TYR A 209 12.93 -11.51 45.28
CA TYR A 209 13.14 -12.61 46.25
C TYR A 209 13.55 -12.11 47.58
N GLN A 210 12.72 -12.31 48.63
CA GLN A 210 13.01 -11.95 50.06
C GLN A 210 13.49 -10.51 50.23
N GLY A 211 12.97 -9.57 49.43
CA GLY A 211 13.33 -8.15 49.49
C GLY A 211 14.57 -7.75 48.65
N PHE A 212 15.09 -8.67 47.85
CA PHE A 212 16.13 -8.40 46.85
C PHE A 212 15.52 -8.49 45.44
N SER A 213 15.66 -7.43 44.68
CA SER A 213 15.29 -7.42 43.26
C SER A 213 16.46 -7.93 42.42
N ILE A 214 16.18 -8.90 41.56
CA ILE A 214 17.12 -9.52 40.63
C ILE A 214 16.67 -9.22 39.21
N ASP A 215 17.49 -8.50 38.46
CA ASP A 215 17.24 -8.22 37.06
C ASP A 215 17.82 -9.33 36.20
N ILE A 216 16.97 -9.97 35.41
CA ILE A 216 17.29 -11.12 34.57
C ILE A 216 17.05 -10.74 33.12
N PRO A 217 18.09 -10.63 32.29
CA PRO A 217 17.91 -10.43 30.87
C PRO A 217 17.34 -11.70 30.22
N LEU A 218 16.24 -11.56 29.49
CA LEU A 218 15.59 -12.62 28.73
C LEU A 218 15.72 -12.36 27.25
N ASP A 219 16.17 -13.33 26.49
CA ASP A 219 16.07 -13.32 25.03
C ASP A 219 14.65 -13.74 24.64
N MET A 220 13.87 -12.78 24.17
CA MET A 220 12.44 -12.93 23.85
C MET A 220 12.22 -13.07 22.36
N THR A 221 11.27 -13.92 21.99
CA THR A 221 10.73 -14.00 20.64
C THR A 221 9.23 -13.77 20.68
N TYR A 222 8.74 -12.83 19.86
CA TYR A 222 7.35 -12.46 19.76
C TYR A 222 6.80 -12.84 18.36
N ALA A 223 5.63 -13.46 18.33
CA ALA A 223 4.84 -13.67 17.11
C ALA A 223 3.56 -12.84 17.26
N ILE A 224 3.42 -11.76 16.48
CA ILE A 224 2.39 -10.74 16.66
C ILE A 224 1.54 -10.65 15.39
N THR A 225 0.24 -10.52 15.59
CA THR A 225 -0.72 -10.15 14.54
C THR A 225 -1.50 -8.92 14.96
N GLY A 226 -1.83 -8.06 13.97
CA GLY A 226 -2.71 -6.92 14.15
C GLY A 226 -4.02 -7.13 13.41
N LEU A 227 -5.16 -6.82 14.02
CA LEU A 227 -6.49 -6.79 13.39
C LEU A 227 -7.03 -5.36 13.42
N LEU A 228 -7.21 -4.78 12.24
CA LEU A 228 -7.72 -3.41 12.12
C LEU A 228 -9.26 -3.40 12.25
N ASN A 229 -9.77 -2.55 13.14
CA ASN A 229 -11.19 -2.29 13.31
C ASN A 229 -11.42 -0.78 13.42
N GLY A 230 -11.71 -0.13 12.31
CA GLY A 230 -11.75 1.33 12.21
C GLY A 230 -10.37 1.93 12.51
N ASP A 231 -10.30 2.80 13.51
CA ASP A 231 -9.06 3.43 13.97
C ASP A 231 -8.33 2.65 15.09
N GLN A 232 -8.74 1.43 15.35
CA GLN A 232 -8.11 0.57 16.36
C GLN A 232 -7.37 -0.58 15.71
N LEU A 233 -6.14 -0.81 16.16
CA LEU A 233 -5.33 -1.99 15.85
C LEU A 233 -5.36 -2.94 17.05
N GLY A 234 -6.20 -3.98 16.97
CA GLY A 234 -6.20 -5.06 17.95
C GLY A 234 -4.92 -5.88 17.80
N ILE A 235 -4.24 -6.12 18.91
CA ILE A 235 -3.01 -6.93 18.96
C ILE A 235 -3.36 -8.29 19.54
N ASP A 236 -2.89 -9.35 18.88
CA ASP A 236 -2.93 -10.72 19.36
C ASP A 236 -1.60 -11.40 19.04
N GLY A 237 -1.11 -12.24 19.96
CA GLY A 237 0.17 -12.88 19.74
C GLY A 237 0.59 -13.82 20.85
N THR A 238 1.78 -14.39 20.66
CA THR A 238 2.46 -15.21 21.67
C THR A 238 3.88 -14.73 21.85
N CYS A 239 4.43 -14.96 23.03
CA CYS A 239 5.84 -14.73 23.28
C CYS A 239 6.47 -15.88 24.04
N ARG A 240 7.75 -16.05 23.82
CA ARG A 240 8.61 -16.98 24.55
C ARG A 240 9.94 -16.32 24.81
N GLY A 241 10.51 -16.60 25.98
CA GLY A 241 11.82 -16.08 26.34
C GLY A 241 12.56 -17.02 27.26
N ASN A 242 13.87 -16.93 27.21
CA ASN A 242 14.76 -17.64 28.11
C ASN A 242 15.91 -16.72 28.55
N GLY A 243 16.40 -16.94 29.76
CA GLY A 243 17.53 -16.20 30.28
C GLY A 243 18.31 -16.99 31.33
N GLU A 244 19.49 -16.53 31.61
CA GLU A 244 20.37 -17.14 32.60
C GLU A 244 20.48 -16.26 33.86
N ILE A 245 20.47 -16.91 35.03
CA ILE A 245 20.71 -16.25 36.31
C ILE A 245 22.11 -16.65 36.77
N SER A 246 22.88 -15.66 37.14
CA SER A 246 24.20 -15.88 37.81
C SER A 246 24.32 -14.97 39.03
N LEU A 247 24.16 -15.53 40.20
CA LEU A 247 24.21 -14.84 41.50
C LEU A 247 25.27 -15.48 42.38
N LEU A 248 26.48 -14.88 42.40
CA LEU A 248 27.60 -15.33 43.23
C LEU A 248 27.90 -16.85 43.10
N ILE A 249 27.20 -17.69 43.90
CA ILE A 249 27.35 -19.14 43.91
C ILE A 249 26.15 -19.89 43.28
N TYR A 250 25.11 -19.17 42.89
CA TYR A 250 23.89 -19.74 42.27
C TYR A 250 23.86 -19.46 40.82
N THR A 251 23.58 -20.50 40.03
CA THR A 251 23.29 -20.37 38.59
C THR A 251 21.92 -20.97 38.31
N GLY A 252 21.25 -20.45 37.32
CA GLY A 252 19.92 -20.94 36.97
C GLY A 252 19.46 -20.44 35.62
N THR A 253 18.24 -20.84 35.25
CA THR A 253 17.55 -20.40 34.03
C THR A 253 16.19 -19.82 34.39
N VAL A 254 15.74 -18.92 33.55
CA VAL A 254 14.35 -18.43 33.51
C VAL A 254 13.78 -18.76 32.14
N ASP A 255 12.64 -19.42 32.13
CA ASP A 255 11.85 -19.66 30.92
C ASP A 255 10.52 -18.90 31.08
N MET A 256 10.18 -18.07 30.09
CA MET A 256 8.94 -17.30 30.05
C MET A 256 8.13 -17.68 28.81
N GLU A 257 6.85 -17.92 28.99
CA GLU A 257 5.93 -18.11 27.87
C GLU A 257 4.58 -17.48 28.14
N GLY A 258 3.91 -16.97 27.10
CA GLY A 258 2.63 -16.36 27.30
C GLY A 258 1.99 -15.83 26.01
N THR A 259 0.90 -15.14 26.21
CA THR A 259 0.11 -14.50 25.18
C THR A 259 0.20 -12.98 25.31
N LEU A 260 0.11 -12.33 24.15
CA LEU A 260 -0.01 -10.89 24.03
C LEU A 260 -1.42 -10.57 23.53
N GLY A 261 -2.04 -9.56 24.11
CA GLY A 261 -3.33 -9.06 23.68
C GLY A 261 -3.42 -7.56 23.87
N GLY A 262 -4.41 -6.91 23.32
CA GLY A 262 -4.61 -5.49 23.56
C GLY A 262 -5.21 -4.76 22.36
N SER A 263 -5.29 -3.44 22.49
CA SER A 263 -5.80 -2.58 21.45
C SER A 263 -5.06 -1.25 21.45
N LEU A 264 -4.54 -0.86 20.31
CA LEU A 264 -3.85 0.41 20.08
C LEU A 264 -4.77 1.32 19.28
N ASN A 265 -4.84 2.59 19.64
CA ASN A 265 -5.67 3.56 18.93
C ASN A 265 -4.79 4.34 17.94
N LYS A 266 -5.33 4.54 16.73
CA LYS A 266 -4.69 5.39 15.73
C LYS A 266 -4.74 6.82 16.22
N THR A 267 -3.57 7.45 16.32
CA THR A 267 -3.43 8.87 16.64
C THR A 267 -3.04 9.63 15.37
N ARG A 268 -3.50 10.85 15.24
CA ARG A 268 -3.28 11.65 14.03
C ARG A 268 -1.86 12.18 13.95
#